data_02ff9cce982aa56e32514ef9b3825e3b
#
_entry.id   02ff9cce982aa56e32514ef9b3825e3b
#
_cell.length_a   1.000
_cell.length_b   1.000
_cell.length_c   1.000
_cell.angle_alpha   90.00
_cell.angle_beta   90.00
_cell.angle_gamma   90.00
#
_symmetry.space_group_name_H-M   'P 1'
#
loop_
_entity.id
_entity.type
_entity.pdbx_description
1 polymer ?
#
loop_
_entity_poly.entity_id
_entity_poly.type
_entity_poly.pdbx_seq_one_letter_code
_entity_poly.pdbx_strand_id
1 'polypeptide(L)'
;METENEQDRYAHARENALASMATISRMVARLEHAQTCDGGEDCEYDITDFAGLDSEDYHDGDAAREAIEEDALSVEVRGGWHSPGEDADDEEFMILLTTGGPALRIVGELGEWNTPKRPRLEMQDWFVPWQEVILDSEDQAILLAYCEVFYFGD
;
A
#
# COMPACT_ATOMS: atom_id res chain seq x y z
N MET A 1 0.42 1.82 38.80
CA MET A 1 0.94 1.51 37.80
C MET A 1 0.31 1.80 36.59
N GLU A 2 0.82 2.53 35.89
CA GLU A 2 0.30 2.99 34.73
C GLU A 2 0.56 2.10 33.65
N THR A 3 -0.37 1.50 33.15
CA THR A 3 -0.24 0.82 31.91
C THR A 3 -0.09 1.87 30.86
N GLU A 4 0.75 1.64 29.87
CA GLU A 4 0.76 2.46 28.71
C GLU A 4 -0.65 2.54 28.22
N ASN A 5 -1.13 3.76 28.11
CA ASN A 5 -2.47 4.03 27.70
C ASN A 5 -2.69 3.50 26.29
N GLU A 6 -3.85 2.95 26.00
CA GLU A 6 -4.25 2.53 24.66
C GLU A 6 -3.98 3.63 23.64
N GLN A 7 -4.18 4.89 24.06
CA GLN A 7 -3.93 6.04 23.18
C GLN A 7 -2.46 6.17 22.78
N ASP A 8 -1.54 5.84 23.70
CA ASP A 8 -0.10 5.90 23.39
C ASP A 8 0.31 4.81 22.41
N ARG A 9 -0.30 3.65 22.51
CA ARG A 9 -0.05 2.54 21.58
C ARG A 9 -0.56 2.88 20.20
N TYR A 10 -1.77 3.42 20.10
CA TYR A 10 -2.32 3.85 18.82
C TYR A 10 -1.52 5.01 18.22
N ALA A 11 -1.02 5.92 19.06
CA ALA A 11 -0.19 7.02 18.57
C ALA A 11 1.09 6.49 17.93
N HIS A 12 1.72 5.49 18.54
CA HIS A 12 2.94 4.88 18.00
C HIS A 12 2.65 4.12 16.68
N ALA A 13 1.58 3.32 16.67
CA ALA A 13 1.16 2.60 15.48
C ALA A 13 0.79 3.56 14.35
N ARG A 14 0.10 4.64 14.68
CA ARG A 14 -0.28 5.67 13.72
C ARG A 14 0.95 6.38 13.12
N GLU A 15 1.92 6.71 13.95
CA GLU A 15 3.17 7.33 13.51
C GLU A 15 3.89 6.41 12.52
N ASN A 16 3.93 5.12 12.82
CA ASN A 16 4.51 4.11 11.93
C ASN A 16 3.72 4.02 10.61
N ALA A 17 2.38 4.05 10.71
CA ALA A 17 1.52 4.01 9.52
C ALA A 17 1.72 5.22 8.62
N LEU A 18 1.86 6.41 9.21
CA LEU A 18 2.09 7.64 8.45
C LEU A 18 3.47 7.62 7.78
N ALA A 19 4.48 7.08 8.44
CA ALA A 19 5.81 6.91 7.85
C ALA A 19 5.76 5.95 6.67
N SER A 20 5.00 4.86 6.79
CA SER A 20 4.82 3.91 5.69
C SER A 20 4.02 4.53 4.55
N MET A 21 3.03 5.36 4.86
CA MET A 21 2.28 6.08 3.83
C MET A 21 3.18 7.03 3.05
N ALA A 22 4.12 7.69 3.71
CA ALA A 22 5.11 8.54 3.05
C ALA A 22 5.99 7.72 2.09
N THR A 23 6.38 6.51 2.48
CA THR A 23 7.14 5.59 1.63
C THR A 23 6.30 5.17 0.41
N ILE A 24 5.04 4.81 0.63
CA ILE A 24 4.10 4.44 -0.45
C ILE A 24 3.97 5.61 -1.42
N SER A 25 3.82 6.83 -0.90
CA SER A 25 3.70 8.03 -1.72
C SER A 25 4.92 8.22 -2.62
N ARG A 26 6.13 8.00 -2.10
CA ARG A 26 7.35 8.11 -2.90
C ARG A 26 7.44 7.02 -3.97
N MET A 27 7.04 5.79 -3.65
CA MET A 27 7.04 4.70 -4.62
C MET A 27 6.04 4.94 -5.75
N VAL A 28 4.86 5.45 -5.43
CA VAL A 28 3.84 5.78 -6.43
C VAL A 28 4.31 6.95 -7.30
N ALA A 29 4.93 7.97 -6.69
CA ALA A 29 5.47 9.12 -7.44
C ALA A 29 6.56 8.66 -8.41
N ARG A 30 7.41 7.74 -8.00
CA ARG A 30 8.43 7.16 -8.88
C ARG A 30 7.80 6.44 -10.06
N LEU A 31 6.75 5.65 -9.82
CA LEU A 31 6.05 4.92 -10.87
C LEU A 31 5.38 5.89 -11.86
N GLU A 32 4.69 6.89 -11.36
CA GLU A 32 4.04 7.90 -12.19
C GLU A 32 5.08 8.65 -13.04
N HIS A 33 6.20 9.01 -12.44
CA HIS A 33 7.28 9.68 -13.14
C HIS A 33 7.81 8.80 -14.28
N ALA A 34 8.04 7.52 -14.00
CA ALA A 34 8.52 6.57 -15.01
C ALA A 34 7.53 6.38 -16.17
N GLN A 35 6.23 6.51 -15.90
CA GLN A 35 5.19 6.37 -16.91
C GLN A 35 4.99 7.63 -17.77
N THR A 36 5.31 8.80 -17.23
CA THR A 36 5.01 10.07 -17.87
C THR A 36 6.23 10.81 -18.40
N CYS A 37 7.43 10.51 -17.89
CA CYS A 37 8.66 11.18 -18.30
C CYS A 37 9.43 10.32 -19.32
N ASP A 38 9.89 10.92 -20.40
CA ASP A 38 10.65 10.21 -21.42
C ASP A 38 12.16 10.20 -21.18
N GLY A 39 12.60 10.74 -20.06
CA GLY A 39 14.03 10.80 -19.72
C GLY A 39 14.81 11.92 -20.40
N GLY A 40 14.12 12.91 -20.96
CA GLY A 40 14.76 14.04 -21.62
C GLY A 40 15.50 14.95 -20.66
N GLU A 41 16.27 15.89 -21.25
CA GLU A 41 17.08 16.85 -20.49
C GLU A 41 16.26 17.77 -19.57
N ASP A 42 14.96 17.88 -19.84
CA ASP A 42 14.07 18.75 -19.06
C ASP A 42 13.47 18.04 -17.85
N CYS A 43 13.97 16.84 -17.52
CA CYS A 43 13.47 16.12 -16.35
C CYS A 43 13.90 16.79 -15.05
N GLU A 44 12.91 17.31 -14.30
CA GLU A 44 13.15 18.02 -13.04
C GLU A 44 12.96 17.13 -11.80
N TYR A 45 12.89 15.83 -11.99
CA TYR A 45 12.65 14.92 -10.86
C TYR A 45 13.84 14.96 -9.89
N ASP A 46 13.53 15.17 -8.61
CA ASP A 46 14.57 15.29 -7.59
C ASP A 46 15.12 13.91 -7.22
N ILE A 47 16.33 13.67 -7.66
CA ILE A 47 17.02 12.40 -7.46
C ILE A 47 17.27 12.08 -5.99
N THR A 48 17.21 13.05 -5.10
CA THR A 48 17.44 12.83 -3.67
C THR A 48 16.34 12.06 -2.98
N ASP A 49 15.14 11.99 -3.58
CA ASP A 49 14.02 11.26 -3.00
C ASP A 49 14.25 9.74 -3.00
N PHE A 50 15.14 9.26 -3.86
CA PHE A 50 15.43 7.83 -3.97
C PHE A 50 16.93 7.60 -3.98
N ALA A 51 17.55 7.82 -2.83
CA ALA A 51 19.00 7.67 -2.69
C ALA A 51 19.49 6.30 -3.17
N GLY A 52 20.53 6.31 -3.98
CA GLY A 52 21.11 5.08 -4.50
C GLY A 52 20.62 4.63 -5.86
N LEU A 53 19.65 5.35 -6.45
CA LEU A 53 19.17 5.03 -7.79
C LEU A 53 19.87 5.93 -8.84
N ASP A 54 20.15 5.35 -9.98
CA ASP A 54 20.67 6.08 -11.14
C ASP A 54 19.53 6.73 -11.92
N SER A 55 19.85 7.70 -12.76
CA SER A 55 18.83 8.39 -13.56
C SER A 55 18.04 7.45 -14.48
N GLU A 56 18.65 6.36 -14.93
CA GLU A 56 17.98 5.37 -15.75
C GLU A 56 16.90 4.65 -14.94
N ASP A 57 17.15 4.39 -13.66
CA ASP A 57 16.21 3.70 -12.78
C ASP A 57 14.95 4.51 -12.54
N TYR A 58 15.04 5.84 -12.55
CA TYR A 58 13.87 6.69 -12.37
C TYR A 58 12.91 6.65 -13.54
N HIS A 59 13.36 6.20 -14.69
CA HIS A 59 12.57 6.16 -15.92
C HIS A 59 12.17 4.73 -16.28
N ASP A 60 12.53 3.74 -15.44
CA ASP A 60 12.17 2.35 -15.66
C ASP A 60 10.88 2.00 -14.90
N GLY A 61 9.77 1.96 -15.61
CA GLY A 61 8.46 1.64 -15.03
C GLY A 61 8.38 0.21 -14.48
N ASP A 62 9.06 -0.74 -15.11
CA ASP A 62 9.07 -2.12 -14.66
C ASP A 62 9.81 -2.24 -13.33
N ALA A 63 10.95 -1.54 -13.19
CA ALA A 63 11.70 -1.52 -11.94
C ALA A 63 10.89 -0.85 -10.82
N ALA A 64 10.13 0.20 -11.14
CA ALA A 64 9.27 0.87 -10.17
C ALA A 64 8.14 -0.04 -9.69
N ARG A 65 7.53 -0.81 -10.59
CA ARG A 65 6.48 -1.78 -10.25
C ARG A 65 7.02 -2.90 -9.38
N GLU A 66 8.17 -3.44 -9.77
CA GLU A 66 8.84 -4.51 -9.02
C GLU A 66 9.15 -4.06 -7.59
N ALA A 67 9.61 -2.83 -7.42
CA ALA A 67 9.89 -2.28 -6.09
C ALA A 67 8.63 -2.26 -5.21
N ILE A 68 7.49 -1.91 -5.79
CA ILE A 68 6.20 -1.90 -5.07
C ILE A 68 5.80 -3.34 -4.70
N GLU A 69 5.88 -4.27 -5.65
CA GLU A 69 5.52 -5.66 -5.42
C GLU A 69 6.38 -6.30 -4.33
N GLU A 70 7.67 -5.98 -4.30
CA GLU A 70 8.59 -6.51 -3.30
C GLU A 70 8.42 -5.88 -1.91
N ASP A 71 7.81 -4.70 -1.85
CA ASP A 71 7.58 -4.01 -0.58
C ASP A 71 6.58 -4.75 0.31
N ALA A 72 5.61 -5.40 -0.28
CA ALA A 72 4.58 -6.13 0.46
C ALA A 72 5.10 -7.48 0.94
N LEU A 73 4.73 -7.86 2.16
CA LEU A 73 5.07 -9.17 2.72
C LEU A 73 4.19 -10.27 2.14
N SER A 74 2.91 -9.97 1.93
CA SER A 74 1.98 -10.92 1.32
C SER A 74 0.79 -10.21 0.71
N VAL A 75 0.15 -10.89 -0.25
CA VAL A 75 -1.08 -10.42 -0.89
C VAL A 75 -2.06 -11.58 -0.82
N GLU A 76 -3.25 -11.33 -0.29
CA GLU A 76 -4.27 -12.35 -0.14
C GLU A 76 -5.62 -11.83 -0.65
N VAL A 77 -6.47 -12.74 -1.07
CA VAL A 77 -7.83 -12.42 -1.50
C VAL A 77 -8.81 -13.36 -0.83
N ARG A 78 -10.06 -12.95 -0.70
CA ARG A 78 -11.12 -13.81 -0.20
C ARG A 78 -12.46 -13.48 -0.83
N GLY A 79 -13.32 -14.50 -0.96
CA GLY A 79 -14.69 -14.33 -1.41
C GLY A 79 -15.64 -14.15 -0.25
N GLY A 80 -16.89 -13.78 -0.56
CA GLY A 80 -17.96 -13.68 0.42
C GLY A 80 -18.62 -15.02 0.71
N TRP A 81 -19.61 -15.01 1.55
CA TRP A 81 -20.43 -16.19 1.80
C TRP A 81 -21.19 -16.58 0.53
N HIS A 82 -21.23 -17.88 0.24
CA HIS A 82 -21.92 -18.40 -0.93
C HIS A 82 -22.52 -19.76 -0.60
N SER A 83 -23.45 -20.24 -1.42
CA SER A 83 -24.07 -21.54 -1.23
C SER A 83 -23.10 -22.66 -1.60
N PRO A 84 -23.20 -23.83 -0.95
CA PRO A 84 -22.36 -24.97 -1.32
C PRO A 84 -22.52 -25.33 -2.80
N GLY A 85 -21.40 -25.53 -3.48
CA GLY A 85 -21.39 -25.89 -4.89
C GLY A 85 -21.41 -24.72 -5.86
N GLU A 86 -21.56 -23.49 -5.36
CA GLU A 86 -21.44 -22.30 -6.19
C GLU A 86 -20.00 -21.79 -6.12
N ASP A 87 -19.50 -21.27 -7.23
CA ASP A 87 -18.20 -20.66 -7.26
C ASP A 87 -18.28 -19.27 -6.63
N ALA A 88 -17.36 -18.95 -5.74
CA ALA A 88 -17.30 -17.62 -5.15
C ALA A 88 -16.24 -16.80 -5.87
N ASP A 89 -16.62 -15.62 -6.32
CA ASP A 89 -15.66 -14.65 -6.86
C ASP A 89 -14.94 -14.00 -5.68
N ASP A 90 -13.68 -13.62 -5.90
CA ASP A 90 -12.93 -12.87 -4.89
C ASP A 90 -13.55 -11.48 -4.76
N GLU A 91 -13.88 -11.09 -3.56
CA GLU A 91 -14.54 -9.81 -3.27
C GLU A 91 -13.69 -8.83 -2.48
N GLU A 92 -12.69 -9.32 -1.77
CA GLU A 92 -11.84 -8.50 -0.93
C GLU A 92 -10.37 -8.89 -1.11
N PHE A 93 -9.50 -7.92 -0.90
CA PHE A 93 -8.05 -8.15 -0.92
C PHE A 93 -7.40 -7.63 0.36
N MET A 94 -6.22 -8.17 0.67
CA MET A 94 -5.39 -7.70 1.77
C MET A 94 -3.93 -7.71 1.33
N ILE A 95 -3.25 -6.60 1.55
CA ILE A 95 -1.81 -6.49 1.32
C ILE A 95 -1.16 -6.26 2.68
N LEU A 96 -0.38 -7.22 3.16
CA LEU A 96 0.31 -7.10 4.43
C LEU A 96 1.64 -6.39 4.21
N LEU A 97 1.85 -5.27 4.88
CA LEU A 97 3.06 -4.46 4.73
C LEU A 97 4.10 -4.73 5.80
N THR A 98 3.68 -4.81 7.07
CA THR A 98 4.59 -5.10 8.18
C THR A 98 3.92 -6.04 9.18
N THR A 99 4.74 -6.82 9.88
CA THR A 99 4.30 -7.68 10.98
C THR A 99 5.09 -7.35 12.24
N GLY A 100 4.69 -7.96 13.34
CA GLY A 100 5.24 -7.63 14.64
C GLY A 100 4.41 -6.52 15.24
N GLY A 101 4.91 -5.81 16.19
CA GLY A 101 4.23 -4.64 16.71
C GLY A 101 5.02 -3.39 16.44
N PRO A 102 4.46 -2.40 15.72
CA PRO A 102 3.12 -2.41 15.14
C PRO A 102 3.06 -3.12 13.78
N ALA A 103 1.89 -3.64 13.45
CA ALA A 103 1.61 -4.24 12.15
C ALA A 103 0.82 -3.27 11.27
N LEU A 104 0.95 -3.42 9.96
CA LEU A 104 0.31 -2.54 8.99
C LEU A 104 -0.15 -3.34 7.79
N ARG A 105 -1.37 -3.08 7.34
CA ARG A 105 -1.93 -3.74 6.15
C ARG A 105 -2.85 -2.80 5.37
N ILE A 106 -3.08 -3.13 4.12
CA ILE A 106 -4.07 -2.48 3.29
C ILE A 106 -5.17 -3.50 3.03
N VAL A 107 -6.41 -3.13 3.25
CA VAL A 107 -7.58 -3.97 2.98
C VAL A 107 -8.52 -3.21 2.08
N GLY A 108 -9.14 -3.89 1.15
CA GLY A 108 -10.10 -3.25 0.26
C GLY A 108 -10.99 -4.24 -0.44
N GLU A 109 -11.81 -3.73 -1.35
CA GLU A 109 -12.74 -4.50 -2.14
C GLU A 109 -12.19 -4.76 -3.53
N LEU A 110 -12.63 -5.84 -4.15
CA LEU A 110 -12.32 -6.14 -5.55
C LEU A 110 -13.58 -5.95 -6.39
N GLY A 111 -13.43 -5.20 -7.47
CA GLY A 111 -14.49 -5.01 -8.44
C GLY A 111 -14.35 -5.96 -9.61
N GLU A 112 -14.92 -5.57 -10.77
CA GLU A 112 -14.82 -6.36 -12.00
C GLU A 112 -13.35 -6.55 -12.38
N TRP A 113 -13.01 -7.74 -12.84
CA TRP A 113 -11.66 -8.10 -13.27
C TRP A 113 -10.64 -8.01 -12.10
N ASN A 114 -11.14 -8.23 -10.87
CA ASN A 114 -10.33 -8.16 -9.65
C ASN A 114 -9.58 -6.83 -9.52
N THR A 115 -10.27 -5.75 -9.88
CA THR A 115 -9.72 -4.39 -9.78
C THR A 115 -9.88 -3.90 -8.34
N PRO A 116 -8.80 -3.43 -7.68
CA PRO A 116 -8.90 -2.95 -6.30
C PRO A 116 -9.73 -1.69 -6.19
N LYS A 117 -10.55 -1.64 -5.13
CA LYS A 117 -11.42 -0.51 -4.83
C LYS A 117 -11.40 -0.22 -3.35
N ARG A 118 -11.57 1.04 -2.99
CA ARG A 118 -11.73 1.50 -1.62
C ARG A 118 -10.70 0.95 -0.64
N PRO A 119 -9.41 1.10 -0.94
CA PRO A 119 -8.39 0.60 -0.04
C PRO A 119 -8.43 1.36 1.29
N ARG A 120 -8.21 0.65 2.37
CA ARG A 120 -8.07 1.21 3.70
C ARG A 120 -6.72 0.81 4.27
N LEU A 121 -6.01 1.76 4.84
CA LEU A 121 -4.78 1.46 5.55
C LEU A 121 -5.17 1.17 7.00
N GLU A 122 -4.80 -0.01 7.49
CA GLU A 122 -5.12 -0.44 8.85
C GLU A 122 -3.85 -0.72 9.65
N MET A 123 -3.87 -0.32 10.90
CA MET A 123 -2.76 -0.51 11.82
C MET A 123 -3.18 -1.34 13.03
N GLN A 124 -2.22 -2.06 13.61
CA GLN A 124 -2.43 -2.82 14.82
C GLN A 124 -1.16 -2.77 15.65
N ASP A 125 -1.29 -2.54 16.94
CA ASP A 125 -0.20 -2.74 17.89
C ASP A 125 -0.58 -3.93 18.79
N TRP A 126 0.38 -4.43 19.56
CA TRP A 126 0.19 -5.59 20.43
C TRP A 126 -1.09 -5.50 21.26
N PHE A 127 -1.90 -6.56 21.22
CA PHE A 127 -3.12 -6.71 22.03
C PHE A 127 -4.25 -5.73 21.77
N VAL A 128 -4.18 -4.95 20.67
CA VAL A 128 -5.27 -4.06 20.26
C VAL A 128 -5.80 -4.50 18.90
N PRO A 129 -7.09 -4.30 18.62
CA PRO A 129 -7.66 -4.69 17.32
C PRO A 129 -7.15 -3.78 16.20
N TRP A 130 -7.31 -4.26 14.97
CA TRP A 130 -6.98 -3.46 13.79
C TRP A 130 -7.82 -2.19 13.77
N GLN A 131 -7.19 -1.09 13.43
CA GLN A 131 -7.83 0.22 13.36
C GLN A 131 -7.48 0.92 12.06
N GLU A 132 -8.48 1.53 11.42
CA GLU A 132 -8.25 2.27 10.19
C GLU A 132 -7.48 3.55 10.45
N VAL A 133 -6.51 3.84 9.60
CA VAL A 133 -5.78 5.10 9.61
C VAL A 133 -6.54 6.07 8.71
N ILE A 134 -6.97 7.20 9.26
CA ILE A 134 -7.72 8.19 8.48
C ILE A 134 -6.77 8.91 7.53
N LEU A 135 -7.06 8.84 6.24
CA LEU A 135 -6.28 9.47 5.18
C LEU A 135 -7.11 10.53 4.48
N ASP A 136 -6.45 11.57 3.99
CA ASP A 136 -7.13 12.57 3.17
C ASP A 136 -7.35 12.00 1.74
N SER A 137 -8.04 12.76 0.90
CA SER A 137 -8.40 12.29 -0.45
C SER A 137 -7.17 12.08 -1.34
N GLU A 138 -6.12 12.86 -1.15
CA GLU A 138 -4.89 12.73 -1.91
C GLU A 138 -4.17 11.43 -1.54
N ASP A 139 -3.99 11.17 -0.24
CA ASP A 139 -3.37 9.94 0.24
C ASP A 139 -4.19 8.71 -0.12
N GLN A 140 -5.52 8.83 -0.10
CA GLN A 140 -6.41 7.76 -0.49
C GLN A 140 -6.22 7.38 -1.97
N ALA A 141 -6.07 8.38 -2.84
CA ALA A 141 -5.80 8.15 -4.26
C ALA A 141 -4.43 7.51 -4.49
N ILE A 142 -3.43 7.92 -3.72
CA ILE A 142 -2.09 7.35 -3.77
C ILE A 142 -2.12 5.89 -3.33
N LEU A 143 -2.86 5.58 -2.27
CA LEU A 143 -2.99 4.23 -1.77
C LEU A 143 -3.63 3.31 -2.81
N LEU A 144 -4.65 3.80 -3.51
CA LEU A 144 -5.29 3.06 -4.59
C LEU A 144 -4.31 2.78 -5.74
N ALA A 145 -3.52 3.78 -6.14
CA ALA A 145 -2.51 3.62 -7.19
C ALA A 145 -1.47 2.57 -6.80
N TYR A 146 -1.07 2.53 -5.54
CA TYR A 146 -0.17 1.50 -5.02
C TYR A 146 -0.79 0.11 -5.16
N CYS A 147 -2.06 -0.03 -4.76
CA CYS A 147 -2.77 -1.30 -4.83
C CYS A 147 -2.94 -1.82 -6.26
N GLU A 148 -3.10 -0.91 -7.23
CA GLU A 148 -3.31 -1.27 -8.63
C GLU A 148 -2.11 -1.98 -9.26
N VAL A 149 -0.94 -1.90 -8.66
CA VAL A 149 0.26 -2.57 -9.15
C VAL A 149 0.21 -4.08 -8.91
N PHE A 150 -0.50 -4.51 -7.86
CA PHE A 150 -0.54 -5.92 -7.46
C PHE A 150 -1.51 -6.76 -8.29
N TYR A 151 -1.21 -8.05 -8.38
CA TYR A 151 -2.06 -9.01 -9.05
C TYR A 151 -2.94 -9.72 -8.01
N PHE A 152 -4.24 -9.68 -8.23
CA PHE A 152 -5.23 -10.28 -7.32
C PHE A 152 -5.97 -11.48 -7.91
N GLY A 153 -5.49 -12.01 -9.01
CA GLY A 153 -6.12 -13.12 -9.71
C GLY A 153 -6.85 -12.67 -10.98
N ASP A 154 -7.23 -13.64 -11.78
CA ASP A 154 -7.96 -13.39 -13.02
C ASP A 154 -9.47 -13.41 -12.81
#